data_6f6537c69db147b6dc2608825fdca34c
#
_entry.id   6f6537c69db147b6dc2608825fdca34c
#
_cell.length_a   1.000
_cell.length_b   1.000
_cell.length_c   1.000
_cell.angle_alpha   90.00
_cell.angle_beta   90.00
_cell.angle_gamma   90.00
#
_symmetry.space_group_name_H-M   'P 1'
#
loop_
_entity.id
_entity.type
_entity.pdbx_description
1 polymer ?
#
loop_
_entity_poly.entity_id
_entity_poly.type
_entity_poly.pdbx_seq_one_letter_code
_entity_poly.pdbx_strand_id
1 'polypeptide(L)'
;MQLDQTYKHVELFFYHIQKKMICTNPDLIVDRGDVREFCAGSLAKIFEKLGGEVKYFGKPHPEIYKKAFSDLKNKKVICIGDSLNTDIKGANIQNFDSLLITSGIHKDEISNGIEKLLKKHEVNVNYIQKDLKW
;
A
#
# COMPACT_ATOMS: atom_id res chain seq x y z
N MET A 1 12.88 -14.83 -10.52
CA MET A 1 11.82 -14.05 -11.21
C MET A 1 12.52 -13.05 -12.10
N GLN A 2 12.46 -13.25 -13.43
CA GLN A 2 13.17 -12.42 -14.42
C GLN A 2 12.45 -11.06 -14.57
N LEU A 3 12.88 -10.08 -13.81
CA LEU A 3 12.46 -8.69 -13.93
C LEU A 3 13.23 -7.91 -15.02
N ASP A 4 14.27 -8.52 -15.60
CA ASP A 4 15.33 -7.78 -16.29
C ASP A 4 14.97 -7.26 -17.69
N GLN A 5 14.16 -7.94 -18.48
CA GLN A 5 13.86 -7.48 -19.85
C GLN A 5 12.68 -6.51 -19.94
N THR A 6 11.64 -6.71 -19.14
CA THR A 6 10.47 -5.79 -19.12
C THR A 6 10.87 -4.41 -18.60
N TYR A 7 11.79 -4.35 -17.63
CA TYR A 7 12.24 -3.08 -17.04
C TYR A 7 13.12 -2.25 -17.98
N LYS A 8 13.97 -2.86 -18.82
CA LYS A 8 14.78 -2.11 -19.79
C LYS A 8 13.95 -1.34 -20.81
N HIS A 9 12.84 -1.91 -21.27
CA HIS A 9 11.92 -1.20 -22.16
C HIS A 9 11.16 -0.07 -21.46
N VAL A 10 10.82 -0.27 -20.18
CA VAL A 10 10.19 0.77 -19.35
C VAL A 10 11.18 1.90 -19.05
N GLU A 11 12.45 1.60 -18.77
CA GLU A 11 13.51 2.59 -18.57
C GLU A 11 13.71 3.49 -19.79
N LEU A 12 13.85 2.90 -20.99
CA LEU A 12 13.99 3.66 -22.25
C LEU A 12 12.77 4.51 -22.56
N PHE A 13 11.57 4.01 -22.26
CA PHE A 13 10.32 4.74 -22.49
C PHE A 13 10.21 5.97 -21.55
N PHE A 14 10.57 5.81 -20.27
CA PHE A 14 10.45 6.90 -19.30
C PHE A 14 11.58 7.93 -19.37
N TYR A 15 12.80 7.57 -19.79
CA TYR A 15 13.92 8.48 -19.92
C TYR A 15 13.67 9.60 -20.96
N HIS A 16 12.87 9.33 -21.98
CA HIS A 16 12.56 10.28 -23.06
C HIS A 16 11.29 11.12 -22.80
N ILE A 17 10.54 10.84 -21.73
CA ILE A 17 9.27 11.51 -21.47
C ILE A 17 9.38 12.29 -20.16
N GLN A 18 9.61 13.61 -20.24
CA GLN A 18 9.48 14.54 -19.11
C GLN A 18 8.02 14.63 -18.64
N LYS A 19 7.42 13.52 -18.22
CA LYS A 19 6.03 13.48 -17.76
C LYS A 19 5.97 13.12 -16.28
N LYS A 20 4.92 13.62 -15.62
CA LYS A 20 4.58 13.25 -14.25
C LYS A 20 3.72 12.00 -14.28
N MET A 21 3.99 11.06 -13.37
CA MET A 21 3.17 9.87 -13.19
C MET A 21 2.14 10.13 -12.08
N ILE A 22 0.90 9.73 -12.31
CA ILE A 22 -0.14 9.67 -11.27
C ILE A 22 -0.30 8.21 -10.87
N CYS A 23 -0.06 7.90 -9.59
CA CYS A 23 -0.24 6.57 -9.03
C CYS A 23 -1.45 6.57 -8.09
N THR A 24 -2.51 5.89 -8.48
CA THR A 24 -3.76 5.77 -7.70
C THR A 24 -3.83 4.50 -6.86
N ASN A 25 -2.92 3.55 -7.08
CA ASN A 25 -2.74 2.35 -6.26
C ASN A 25 -1.26 2.21 -5.84
N PRO A 26 -0.87 2.71 -4.66
CA PRO A 26 0.50 2.63 -4.17
C PRO A 26 0.93 1.24 -3.65
N ASP A 27 0.04 0.27 -3.59
CA ASP A 27 0.41 -1.09 -3.21
C ASP A 27 1.51 -1.62 -4.13
N LEU A 28 2.52 -2.26 -3.53
CA LEU A 28 3.67 -2.78 -4.29
C LEU A 28 3.37 -4.15 -4.88
N ILE A 29 2.64 -4.97 -4.12
CA ILE A 29 2.32 -6.36 -4.46
C ILE A 29 0.88 -6.66 -4.12
N VAL A 30 0.35 -7.69 -4.78
CA VAL A 30 -0.97 -8.28 -4.49
C VAL A 30 -0.88 -9.80 -4.63
N ASP A 31 -1.60 -10.51 -3.78
CA ASP A 31 -1.80 -11.95 -3.95
C ASP A 31 -3.08 -12.18 -4.75
N ARG A 32 -2.93 -12.86 -5.91
CA ARG A 32 -4.04 -13.27 -6.77
C ARG A 32 -4.13 -14.79 -6.77
N GLY A 33 -4.94 -15.33 -5.89
CA GLY A 33 -4.90 -16.76 -5.55
C GLY A 33 -3.54 -17.12 -4.96
N ASP A 34 -2.86 -18.10 -5.56
CA ASP A 34 -1.53 -18.55 -5.12
C ASP A 34 -0.36 -17.79 -5.77
N VAL A 35 -0.65 -16.80 -6.62
CA VAL A 35 0.36 -16.05 -7.37
C VAL A 35 0.49 -14.64 -6.80
N ARG A 36 1.73 -14.26 -6.45
CA ARG A 36 2.07 -12.90 -6.04
C ARG A 36 2.51 -12.07 -7.25
N GLU A 37 1.85 -10.94 -7.47
CA GLU A 37 2.06 -10.06 -8.60
C GLU A 37 2.46 -8.65 -8.15
N PHE A 38 3.15 -7.90 -9.03
CA PHE A 38 3.45 -6.49 -8.80
C PHE A 38 2.25 -5.60 -9.13
N CYS A 39 2.03 -4.59 -8.27
CA CYS A 39 1.02 -3.56 -8.47
C CYS A 39 1.61 -2.28 -9.06
N ALA A 40 0.74 -1.31 -9.34
CA ALA A 40 1.09 -0.01 -9.91
C ALA A 40 2.11 0.76 -9.05
N GLY A 41 2.09 0.59 -7.72
CA GLY A 41 3.06 1.17 -6.82
C GLY A 41 4.50 0.71 -7.09
N SER A 42 4.69 -0.53 -7.52
CA SER A 42 6.02 -1.02 -7.92
C SER A 42 6.56 -0.30 -9.16
N LEU A 43 5.70 -0.03 -10.16
CA LEU A 43 6.07 0.75 -11.35
C LEU A 43 6.37 2.20 -10.97
N ALA A 44 5.56 2.80 -10.10
CA ALA A 44 5.78 4.16 -9.59
C ALA A 44 7.15 4.28 -8.90
N LYS A 45 7.52 3.30 -8.06
CA LYS A 45 8.84 3.27 -7.41
C LYS A 45 10.02 3.16 -8.40
N ILE A 46 9.85 2.43 -9.48
CA ILE A 46 10.86 2.36 -10.55
C ILE A 46 10.97 3.72 -11.24
N PHE A 47 9.83 4.34 -11.56
CA PHE A 47 9.80 5.65 -12.20
C PHE A 47 10.49 6.73 -11.34
N GLU A 48 10.26 6.73 -10.01
CA GLU A 48 10.99 7.60 -9.06
C GLU A 48 12.51 7.34 -9.08
N LYS A 49 12.93 6.07 -9.09
CA LYS A 49 14.37 5.71 -9.16
C LYS A 49 15.04 6.19 -10.44
N LEU A 50 14.27 6.30 -11.52
CA LEU A 50 14.74 6.86 -12.80
C LEU A 50 14.71 8.40 -12.86
N GLY A 51 14.40 9.06 -11.74
CA GLY A 51 14.33 10.52 -11.64
C GLY A 51 12.98 11.11 -12.03
N GLY A 52 11.95 10.28 -12.22
CA GLY A 52 10.60 10.74 -12.52
C GLY A 52 9.85 11.27 -11.28
N GLU A 53 8.92 12.19 -11.51
CA GLU A 53 8.04 12.73 -10.48
C GLU A 53 6.75 11.91 -10.41
N VAL A 54 6.42 11.34 -9.23
CA VAL A 54 5.17 10.59 -9.00
C VAL A 54 4.27 11.35 -8.04
N LYS A 55 3.02 11.51 -8.40
CA LYS A 55 1.97 12.00 -7.50
C LYS A 55 1.07 10.84 -7.09
N TYR A 56 1.04 10.56 -5.79
CA TYR A 56 0.26 9.46 -5.23
C TYR A 56 -1.10 9.95 -4.73
N PHE A 57 -2.17 9.17 -5.00
CA PHE A 57 -3.53 9.44 -4.54
C PHE A 57 -4.17 8.30 -3.75
N GLY A 58 -3.65 7.08 -3.86
CA GLY A 58 -4.12 5.91 -3.11
C GLY A 58 -3.65 5.91 -1.66
N LYS A 59 -4.08 4.92 -0.88
CA LYS A 59 -3.60 4.66 0.48
C LYS A 59 -2.06 4.54 0.49
N PRO A 60 -1.34 5.05 1.47
CA PRO A 60 -1.76 5.72 2.72
C PRO A 60 -1.92 7.25 2.59
N HIS A 61 -1.91 7.81 1.39
CA HIS A 61 -1.90 9.25 1.16
C HIS A 61 -3.23 9.91 1.52
N PRO A 62 -3.22 11.12 2.12
CA PRO A 62 -4.41 11.73 2.73
C PRO A 62 -5.50 12.12 1.73
N GLU A 63 -5.17 12.28 0.46
CA GLU A 63 -6.12 12.72 -0.57
C GLU A 63 -7.31 11.77 -0.73
N ILE A 64 -7.06 10.44 -0.67
CA ILE A 64 -8.15 9.44 -0.80
C ILE A 64 -9.09 9.50 0.42
N TYR A 65 -8.53 9.72 1.62
CA TYR A 65 -9.30 9.83 2.85
C TYR A 65 -10.14 11.10 2.87
N LYS A 66 -9.58 12.25 2.48
CA LYS A 66 -10.32 13.51 2.34
C LYS A 66 -11.51 13.36 1.40
N LYS A 67 -11.32 12.66 0.28
CA LYS A 67 -12.38 12.40 -0.69
C LYS A 67 -13.47 11.49 -0.11
N ALA A 68 -13.06 10.40 0.57
CA ALA A 68 -14.00 9.41 1.11
C ALA A 68 -14.81 9.95 2.31
N PHE A 69 -14.23 10.86 3.09
CA PHE A 69 -14.80 11.29 4.38
C PHE A 69 -15.27 12.73 4.41
N SER A 70 -15.43 13.37 3.24
CA SER A 70 -15.94 14.76 3.16
C SER A 70 -17.23 15.00 3.97
N ASP A 71 -18.10 13.98 4.03
CA ASP A 71 -19.42 14.04 4.63
C ASP A 71 -19.55 13.32 5.99
N LEU A 72 -18.42 12.79 6.53
CA LEU A 72 -18.42 11.97 7.75
C LEU A 72 -17.99 12.74 9.01
N LYS A 73 -18.31 14.01 9.12
CA LYS A 73 -18.03 14.80 10.33
C LYS A 73 -18.59 14.10 11.58
N ASN A 74 -17.74 13.92 12.59
CA ASN A 74 -18.08 13.29 13.87
C ASN A 74 -18.40 11.77 13.83
N LYS A 75 -18.06 11.05 12.78
CA LYS A 75 -18.19 9.59 12.73
C LYS A 75 -16.90 8.93 13.21
N LYS A 76 -17.04 7.81 13.93
CA LYS A 76 -15.92 6.90 14.19
C LYS A 76 -15.63 6.11 12.92
N VAL A 77 -14.37 6.06 12.53
CA VAL A 77 -13.91 5.38 11.31
C VAL A 77 -12.97 4.26 11.70
N ILE A 78 -13.16 3.09 11.11
CA ILE A 78 -12.23 1.97 11.18
C ILE A 78 -11.76 1.64 9.77
N CYS A 79 -10.44 1.56 9.59
CA CYS A 79 -9.82 1.10 8.35
C CYS A 79 -9.52 -0.39 8.47
N ILE A 80 -9.95 -1.18 7.50
CA ILE A 80 -9.78 -2.64 7.49
C ILE A 80 -8.90 -3.00 6.30
N GLY A 81 -7.86 -3.79 6.53
CA GLY A 81 -6.99 -4.25 5.46
C GLY A 81 -5.87 -5.16 5.94
N ASP A 82 -5.09 -5.66 4.99
CA ASP A 82 -3.99 -6.61 5.22
C ASP A 82 -2.61 -6.02 4.98
N SER A 83 -2.54 -4.82 4.39
CA SER A 83 -1.27 -4.15 4.10
C SER A 83 -0.87 -3.17 5.20
N LEU A 84 0.26 -3.44 5.85
CA LEU A 84 0.82 -2.54 6.86
C LEU A 84 1.27 -1.21 6.25
N ASN A 85 1.75 -1.22 4.99
CA ASN A 85 2.29 -0.04 4.32
C ASN A 85 1.22 0.90 3.76
N THR A 86 0.02 0.42 3.51
CA THR A 86 -1.05 1.20 2.88
C THR A 86 -2.29 1.31 3.75
N ASP A 87 -2.91 0.19 4.14
CA ASP A 87 -4.14 0.19 4.93
C ASP A 87 -3.91 0.69 6.35
N ILE A 88 -2.99 0.05 7.06
CA ILE A 88 -2.73 0.35 8.46
C ILE A 88 -2.00 1.70 8.60
N LYS A 89 -0.97 1.92 7.78
CA LYS A 89 -0.26 3.21 7.77
C LYS A 89 -1.20 4.37 7.42
N GLY A 90 -2.13 4.14 6.50
CA GLY A 90 -3.13 5.14 6.15
C GLY A 90 -4.07 5.46 7.32
N ALA A 91 -4.55 4.44 8.05
CA ALA A 91 -5.34 4.63 9.26
C ALA A 91 -4.56 5.46 10.30
N ASN A 92 -3.29 5.10 10.56
CA ASN A 92 -2.46 5.80 11.53
C ASN A 92 -2.22 7.28 11.16
N ILE A 93 -1.94 7.59 9.89
CA ILE A 93 -1.76 8.97 9.41
C ILE A 93 -3.02 9.82 9.61
N GLN A 94 -4.20 9.21 9.49
CA GLN A 94 -5.48 9.90 9.66
C GLN A 94 -6.00 9.87 11.11
N ASN A 95 -5.30 9.21 12.04
CA ASN A 95 -5.76 8.95 13.42
C ASN A 95 -7.10 8.19 13.46
N PHE A 96 -7.28 7.23 12.55
CA PHE A 96 -8.42 6.32 12.53
C PHE A 96 -8.09 5.00 13.20
N ASP A 97 -9.11 4.32 13.72
CA ASP A 97 -8.95 2.94 14.18
C ASP A 97 -8.59 2.02 13.01
N SER A 98 -7.84 0.96 13.30
CA SER A 98 -7.40 -0.01 12.30
C SER A 98 -7.68 -1.44 12.73
N LEU A 99 -8.11 -2.26 11.76
CA LEU A 99 -8.23 -3.72 11.88
C LEU A 99 -7.30 -4.38 10.86
N LEU A 100 -6.27 -5.06 11.35
CA LEU A 100 -5.36 -5.83 10.52
C LEU A 100 -5.90 -7.22 10.25
N ILE A 101 -5.99 -7.60 8.97
CA ILE A 101 -6.31 -8.96 8.51
C ILE A 101 -5.02 -9.73 8.28
N THR A 102 -4.78 -10.76 9.10
CA THR A 102 -3.48 -11.44 9.13
C THR A 102 -3.31 -12.57 8.11
N SER A 103 -4.37 -13.01 7.45
CA SER A 103 -4.32 -14.00 6.36
C SER A 103 -3.91 -13.42 5.00
N GLY A 104 -3.70 -12.08 4.92
CA GLY A 104 -3.33 -11.38 3.69
C GLY A 104 -1.83 -11.37 3.39
N ILE A 105 -1.36 -10.27 2.78
CA ILE A 105 -0.01 -10.19 2.17
C ILE A 105 1.16 -10.38 3.14
N HIS A 106 0.95 -10.17 4.45
CA HIS A 106 1.96 -10.35 5.50
C HIS A 106 1.85 -11.69 6.24
N LYS A 107 1.02 -12.65 5.79
CA LYS A 107 0.77 -13.93 6.48
C LYS A 107 2.05 -14.67 6.88
N ASP A 108 3.04 -14.69 5.99
CA ASP A 108 4.31 -15.40 6.22
C ASP A 108 5.22 -14.65 7.19
N GLU A 109 5.20 -13.32 7.16
CA GLU A 109 6.00 -12.48 8.06
C GLU A 109 5.45 -12.46 9.49
N ILE A 110 4.13 -12.53 9.65
CA ILE A 110 3.44 -12.52 10.96
C ILE A 110 3.81 -13.72 11.81
N SER A 111 4.11 -14.88 11.18
CA SER A 111 4.56 -16.08 11.87
C SER A 111 5.83 -15.86 12.71
N ASN A 112 6.65 -14.88 12.34
CA ASN A 112 7.89 -14.49 13.03
C ASN A 112 7.68 -13.48 14.18
N GLY A 113 6.42 -13.16 14.51
CA GLY A 113 6.04 -12.25 15.58
C GLY A 113 5.49 -10.92 15.07
N ILE A 114 4.22 -10.68 15.38
CA ILE A 114 3.49 -9.51 14.91
C ILE A 114 4.05 -8.20 15.45
N GLU A 115 4.43 -8.15 16.73
CA GLU A 115 4.96 -6.93 17.36
C GLU A 115 6.25 -6.45 16.68
N LYS A 116 7.14 -7.39 16.33
CA LYS A 116 8.37 -7.10 15.60
C LYS A 116 8.08 -6.54 14.21
N LEU A 117 7.05 -7.08 13.56
CA LEU A 117 6.63 -6.65 12.24
C LEU A 117 6.02 -5.25 12.28
N LEU A 118 5.12 -4.96 13.24
CA LEU A 118 4.54 -3.63 13.44
C LEU A 118 5.62 -2.58 13.70
N LYS A 119 6.60 -2.90 14.53
CA LYS A 119 7.74 -2.02 14.81
C LYS A 119 8.59 -1.77 13.56
N LYS A 120 8.86 -2.80 12.76
CA LYS A 120 9.58 -2.68 11.47
C LYS A 120 8.90 -1.72 10.51
N HIS A 121 7.56 -1.73 10.47
CA HIS A 121 6.75 -0.88 9.59
C HIS A 121 6.36 0.47 10.22
N GLU A 122 6.74 0.70 11.48
CA GLU A 122 6.42 1.93 12.22
C GLU A 122 4.92 2.24 12.25
N VAL A 123 4.10 1.21 12.55
CA VAL A 123 2.64 1.31 12.60
C VAL A 123 2.07 0.73 13.88
N ASN A 124 0.87 1.22 14.24
CA ASN A 124 0.06 0.71 15.35
C ASN A 124 -1.24 0.11 14.82
N VAL A 125 -1.75 -0.91 15.50
CA VAL A 125 -2.98 -1.60 15.16
C VAL A 125 -3.89 -1.66 16.38
N ASN A 126 -5.17 -1.29 16.21
CA ASN A 126 -6.16 -1.34 17.29
C ASN A 126 -6.75 -2.74 17.42
N TYR A 127 -7.03 -3.41 16.30
CA TYR A 127 -7.66 -4.72 16.25
C TYR A 127 -6.96 -5.64 15.27
N ILE A 128 -6.95 -6.93 15.57
CA ILE A 128 -6.34 -7.97 14.74
C ILE A 128 -7.34 -9.10 14.55
N GLN A 129 -7.49 -9.56 13.33
CA GLN A 129 -8.33 -10.68 12.98
C GLN A 129 -7.67 -11.51 11.88
N LYS A 130 -7.84 -12.84 11.91
CA LYS A 130 -7.24 -13.70 10.90
C LYS A 130 -7.88 -13.47 9.53
N ASP A 131 -9.17 -13.62 9.46
CA ASP A 131 -9.97 -13.49 8.24
C ASP A 131 -11.11 -12.49 8.49
N LEU A 132 -11.51 -11.74 7.46
CA LEU A 132 -12.66 -10.84 7.59
C LEU A 132 -13.95 -11.68 7.73
N LYS A 133 -14.56 -11.59 8.88
CA LYS A 133 -15.85 -12.23 9.19
C LYS A 133 -16.78 -11.20 9.82
N TRP A 134 -17.99 -11.18 9.35
CA TRP A 134 -19.06 -10.31 9.83
C TRP A 134 -19.95 -11.05 10.83
#